data_a59a1bd5c781408bc2b41914ee4802b9
#
_entry.id   a59a1bd5c781408bc2b41914ee4802b9
#
_cell.length_a   1.000
_cell.length_b   1.000
_cell.length_c   1.000
_cell.angle_alpha   90.00
_cell.angle_beta   90.00
_cell.angle_gamma   90.00
#
_symmetry.space_group_name_H-M   'P 1'
#
loop_
_entity.id
_entity.type
_entity.pdbx_description
1 polymer ?
#
loop_
_entity_poly.entity_id
_entity_poly.type
_entity_poly.pdbx_seq_one_letter_code
_entity_poly.pdbx_strand_id
1 'polypeptide(L)'
;MRIDKFLWCVRLFKTRTLSGEQVRLNKVLIDEVPVKPSREVKPGDVVRIKRHGFDQEFEILSLPKSRIGAKFVQEYLKNTTPQAEIDKEAFLKLARKMTRQKGSGRPTKKDRRDMDQYLD
;
A
#
# COMPACT_ATOMS: atom_id res chain seq x y z
N MET A 1 -8.10 7.44 -17.80
CA MET A 1 -6.79 7.04 -17.27
C MET A 1 -6.84 5.59 -16.81
N ARG A 2 -5.85 4.79 -17.18
CA ARG A 2 -5.78 3.39 -16.76
C ARG A 2 -5.50 3.31 -15.27
N ILE A 3 -6.05 2.27 -14.62
CA ILE A 3 -5.89 2.13 -13.17
C ILE A 3 -4.43 1.94 -12.75
N ASP A 4 -3.63 1.22 -13.55
CA ASP A 4 -2.22 1.01 -13.21
C ASP A 4 -1.45 2.34 -13.20
N LYS A 5 -1.74 3.23 -14.13
CA LYS A 5 -1.12 4.56 -14.15
C LYS A 5 -1.66 5.43 -13.01
N PHE A 6 -2.97 5.38 -12.75
CA PHE A 6 -3.59 6.18 -11.69
C PHE A 6 -2.98 5.86 -10.33
N LEU A 7 -2.88 4.57 -10.00
CA LEU A 7 -2.36 4.15 -8.69
C LEU A 7 -0.92 4.61 -8.48
N TRP A 8 -0.12 4.61 -9.56
CA TRP A 8 1.24 5.14 -9.49
C TRP A 8 1.23 6.67 -9.38
N CYS A 9 0.37 7.35 -10.14
CA CYS A 9 0.29 8.81 -10.11
C CYS A 9 -0.06 9.36 -8.74
N VAL A 10 -0.97 8.69 -8.02
CA VAL A 10 -1.38 9.11 -6.67
C VAL A 10 -0.51 8.47 -5.57
N ARG A 11 0.63 7.89 -5.95
CA ARG A 11 1.68 7.42 -5.06
C ARG A 11 1.27 6.26 -4.15
N LEU A 12 0.29 5.48 -4.57
CA LEU A 12 -0.09 4.27 -3.84
C LEU A 12 0.91 3.13 -4.08
N PHE A 13 1.64 3.17 -5.20
CA PHE A 13 2.72 2.25 -5.51
C PHE A 13 3.95 3.03 -5.98
N LYS A 14 5.12 2.48 -5.74
CA LYS A 14 6.40 3.14 -6.06
C LYS A 14 6.64 3.25 -7.56
N THR A 15 6.22 2.25 -8.33
CA THR A 15 6.41 2.24 -9.78
C THR A 15 5.12 1.84 -10.47
N ARG A 16 5.00 2.25 -11.74
CA ARG A 16 3.84 1.86 -12.55
C ARG A 16 3.84 0.35 -12.82
N THR A 17 5.03 -0.24 -12.97
CA THR A 17 5.15 -1.68 -13.17
C THR A 17 4.60 -2.44 -11.97
N LEU A 18 4.95 -2.01 -10.76
CA LEU A 18 4.45 -2.64 -9.53
C LEU A 18 2.94 -2.50 -9.44
N SER A 19 2.41 -1.32 -9.77
CA SER A 19 0.99 -1.07 -9.77
C SER A 19 0.26 -2.06 -10.69
N GLY A 20 0.72 -2.18 -11.94
CA GLY A 20 0.12 -3.11 -12.89
C GLY A 20 0.18 -4.55 -12.44
N GLU A 21 1.30 -4.93 -11.81
CA GLU A 21 1.50 -6.27 -11.29
C GLU A 21 0.49 -6.61 -10.20
N GLN A 22 0.28 -5.69 -9.26
CA GLN A 22 -0.67 -5.91 -8.18
C GLN A 22 -2.11 -5.99 -8.70
N VAL A 23 -2.44 -5.21 -9.72
CA VAL A 23 -3.76 -5.30 -10.35
C VAL A 23 -3.95 -6.67 -11.01
N ARG A 24 -2.92 -7.16 -11.71
CA ARG A 24 -2.99 -8.49 -12.34
C ARG A 24 -3.14 -9.61 -11.33
N LEU A 25 -2.63 -9.44 -10.13
CA LEU A 25 -2.74 -10.44 -9.06
C LEU A 25 -4.07 -10.35 -8.31
N ASN A 26 -5.03 -9.56 -8.82
CA ASN A 26 -6.35 -9.36 -8.21
C ASN A 26 -6.27 -8.77 -6.80
N LYS A 27 -5.23 -7.97 -6.55
CA LYS A 27 -5.06 -7.31 -5.25
C LYS A 27 -5.60 -5.89 -5.26
N VAL A 28 -6.14 -5.43 -6.39
CA VAL A 28 -6.77 -4.13 -6.52
C VAL A 28 -8.17 -4.35 -7.07
N LEU A 29 -9.17 -3.82 -6.37
CA LEU A 29 -10.58 -3.98 -6.71
C LEU A 29 -11.22 -2.61 -6.92
N ILE A 30 -12.21 -2.54 -7.83
CA ILE A 30 -13.07 -1.36 -7.95
C ILE A 30 -14.48 -1.83 -7.65
N ASP A 31 -15.14 -1.19 -6.69
CA ASP A 31 -16.49 -1.57 -6.23
C ASP A 31 -16.53 -3.05 -5.86
N GLU A 32 -15.50 -3.53 -5.17
CA GLU A 32 -15.36 -4.91 -4.67
C GLU A 32 -15.16 -5.95 -5.78
N VAL A 33 -14.84 -5.53 -7.01
CA VAL A 33 -14.63 -6.42 -8.15
C VAL A 33 -13.21 -6.32 -8.66
N PRO A 34 -12.49 -7.45 -8.83
CA PRO A 34 -11.15 -7.42 -9.42
C PRO A 34 -11.19 -6.85 -10.84
N VAL A 35 -10.15 -6.10 -11.21
CA VAL A 35 -10.09 -5.42 -12.50
C VAL A 35 -8.76 -5.73 -13.19
N LYS A 36 -8.71 -5.38 -14.49
CA LYS A 36 -7.49 -5.52 -15.29
C LYS A 36 -6.68 -4.22 -15.21
N PRO A 37 -5.35 -4.29 -15.44
CA PRO A 37 -4.52 -3.07 -15.42
C PRO A 37 -4.97 -2.01 -16.41
N SER A 38 -5.59 -2.40 -17.51
CA SER A 38 -6.08 -1.47 -18.52
C SER A 38 -7.43 -0.85 -18.18
N ARG A 39 -8.06 -1.27 -17.06
CA ARG A 39 -9.35 -0.70 -16.63
C ARG A 39 -9.20 0.80 -16.43
N GLU A 40 -10.14 1.55 -16.98
CA GLU A 40 -10.13 3.00 -16.81
C GLU A 40 -10.87 3.39 -15.53
N VAL A 41 -10.33 4.38 -14.84
CA VAL A 41 -10.92 4.88 -13.60
C VAL A 41 -11.50 6.26 -13.84
N LYS A 42 -12.43 6.66 -12.97
CA LYS A 42 -13.09 7.96 -13.05
C LYS A 42 -13.39 8.44 -11.64
N PRO A 43 -13.62 9.75 -11.46
CA PRO A 43 -14.03 10.27 -10.15
C PRO A 43 -15.30 9.57 -9.67
N GLY A 44 -15.32 9.24 -8.39
CA GLY A 44 -16.43 8.52 -7.77
C GLY A 44 -16.20 7.02 -7.64
N ASP A 45 -15.21 6.46 -8.35
CA ASP A 45 -14.88 5.05 -8.18
C ASP A 45 -14.24 4.83 -6.82
N VAL A 46 -14.54 3.68 -6.20
CA VAL A 46 -13.96 3.29 -4.92
C VAL A 46 -12.98 2.17 -5.17
N VAL A 47 -11.72 2.38 -4.84
CA VAL A 47 -10.63 1.44 -5.05
C VAL A 47 -10.25 0.79 -3.74
N ARG A 48 -10.22 -0.55 -3.71
CA ARG A 48 -9.74 -1.30 -2.57
C ARG A 48 -8.43 -1.97 -2.94
N ILE A 49 -7.42 -1.81 -2.08
CA ILE A 49 -6.09 -2.39 -2.30
C ILE A 49 -5.82 -3.38 -1.18
N LYS A 50 -5.56 -4.64 -1.55
CA LYS A 50 -5.23 -5.68 -0.58
C LYS A 50 -3.75 -5.59 -0.23
N ARG A 51 -3.46 -5.36 1.05
CA ARG A 51 -2.11 -5.36 1.57
C ARG A 51 -1.88 -6.63 2.38
N HIS A 52 -0.71 -6.80 2.92
CA HIS A 52 -0.39 -7.96 3.76
C HIS A 52 -1.15 -7.87 5.09
N GLY A 53 -2.25 -8.61 5.20
CA GLY A 53 -3.01 -8.71 6.44
C GLY A 53 -4.07 -7.64 6.66
N PHE A 54 -4.20 -6.68 5.74
CA PHE A 54 -5.24 -5.66 5.84
C PHE A 54 -5.55 -5.10 4.46
N ASP A 55 -6.67 -4.38 4.33
CA ASP A 55 -7.06 -3.74 3.08
C ASP A 55 -7.12 -2.24 3.27
N GLN A 56 -6.79 -1.50 2.21
CA GLN A 56 -6.97 -0.05 2.16
C GLN A 56 -8.06 0.29 1.17
N GLU A 57 -8.83 1.34 1.45
CA GLU A 57 -9.90 1.76 0.57
C GLU A 57 -9.81 3.26 0.33
N PHE A 58 -9.98 3.66 -0.93
CA PHE A 58 -9.90 5.06 -1.32
C PHE A 58 -10.99 5.38 -2.33
N GLU A 59 -11.58 6.56 -2.18
CA GLU A 59 -12.51 7.10 -3.18
C GLU A 59 -11.75 8.05 -4.09
N ILE A 60 -11.91 7.90 -5.41
CA ILE A 60 -11.25 8.76 -6.39
C ILE A 60 -12.02 10.09 -6.46
N LEU A 61 -11.33 11.19 -6.18
CA LEU A 61 -11.91 12.53 -6.24
C LEU A 61 -11.69 13.20 -7.59
N SER A 62 -10.49 13.05 -8.14
CA SER A 62 -10.15 13.59 -9.46
C SER A 62 -8.99 12.82 -10.04
N LEU A 63 -8.72 13.04 -11.34
CA LEU A 63 -7.67 12.33 -12.04
C LEU A 63 -6.50 13.27 -12.31
N PRO A 64 -5.27 12.91 -11.89
CA PRO A 64 -4.09 13.71 -12.18
C PRO A 64 -3.63 13.50 -13.61
N LYS A 65 -2.93 14.48 -14.18
CA LYS A 65 -2.35 14.36 -15.52
C LYS A 65 -1.03 13.58 -15.49
N SER A 66 -0.31 13.67 -14.36
CA SER A 66 0.98 13.03 -14.20
C SER A 66 1.14 12.69 -12.73
N ARG A 67 2.29 12.08 -12.38
CA ARG A 67 2.55 11.72 -10.97
C ARG A 67 2.64 12.97 -10.12
N ILE A 68 1.83 13.02 -9.06
CA ILE A 68 1.73 14.18 -8.19
C ILE A 68 2.68 14.05 -7.01
N GLY A 69 2.95 15.17 -6.34
CA GLY A 69 3.72 15.15 -5.09
C GLY A 69 2.89 14.57 -3.96
N ALA A 70 3.58 13.98 -2.96
CA ALA A 70 2.91 13.33 -1.84
C ALA A 70 1.93 14.26 -1.11
N LYS A 71 2.25 15.55 -1.03
CA LYS A 71 1.38 16.51 -0.33
C LYS A 71 0.09 16.81 -1.06
N PHE A 72 -0.03 16.43 -2.34
CA PHE A 72 -1.22 16.69 -3.13
C PHE A 72 -2.16 15.50 -3.23
N VAL A 73 -1.78 14.35 -2.65
CA VAL A 73 -2.57 13.12 -2.77
C VAL A 73 -4.00 13.31 -2.28
N GLN A 74 -4.19 14.08 -1.22
CA GLN A 74 -5.51 14.32 -0.63
C GLN A 74 -6.48 15.06 -1.56
N GLU A 75 -5.95 15.75 -2.57
CA GLU A 75 -6.80 16.45 -3.55
C GLU A 75 -7.36 15.48 -4.60
N TYR A 76 -6.79 14.29 -4.73
CA TYR A 76 -7.18 13.30 -5.72
C TYR A 76 -7.81 12.06 -5.13
N LEU A 77 -7.50 11.75 -3.87
CA LEU A 77 -8.00 10.57 -3.18
C LEU A 77 -8.56 10.93 -1.81
N LYS A 78 -9.71 10.31 -1.48
CA LYS A 78 -10.23 10.36 -0.13
C LYS A 78 -10.01 8.99 0.52
N ASN A 79 -9.36 8.96 1.69
CA ASN A 79 -9.14 7.71 2.41
C ASN A 79 -10.44 7.29 3.08
N THR A 80 -11.05 6.22 2.59
CA THR A 80 -12.30 5.68 3.12
C THR A 80 -12.08 4.32 3.77
N THR A 81 -10.83 3.99 4.12
CA THR A 81 -10.50 2.71 4.73
C THR A 81 -11.30 2.48 6.00
N PRO A 82 -11.99 1.34 6.14
CA PRO A 82 -12.74 1.03 7.36
C PRO A 82 -11.84 1.00 8.59
N GLN A 83 -12.38 1.39 9.73
CA GLN A 83 -11.60 1.44 10.98
C GLN A 83 -10.99 0.08 11.33
N ALA A 84 -11.73 -1.01 11.06
CA ALA A 84 -11.23 -2.36 11.33
C ALA A 84 -9.92 -2.64 10.57
N GLU A 85 -9.79 -2.16 9.34
CA GLU A 85 -8.58 -2.35 8.54
C GLU A 85 -7.44 -1.48 9.05
N ILE A 86 -7.74 -0.26 9.50
CA ILE A 86 -6.74 0.62 10.09
C ILE A 86 -6.18 -0.02 11.36
N ASP A 87 -7.05 -0.62 12.17
CA ASP A 87 -6.64 -1.31 13.39
C ASP A 87 -5.75 -2.52 13.09
N LYS A 88 -6.07 -3.28 12.04
CA LYS A 88 -5.24 -4.41 11.62
C LYS A 88 -3.84 -3.93 11.22
N GLU A 89 -3.76 -2.85 10.47
CA GLU A 89 -2.48 -2.29 10.04
C GLU A 89 -1.64 -1.86 11.24
N ALA A 90 -2.25 -1.17 12.19
CA ALA A 90 -1.57 -0.72 13.40
C ALA A 90 -1.06 -1.91 14.21
N PHE A 91 -1.86 -2.95 14.36
CA PHE A 91 -1.47 -4.16 15.06
C PHE A 91 -0.27 -4.84 14.39
N LEU A 92 -0.30 -4.96 13.06
CA LEU A 92 0.79 -5.59 12.32
C LEU A 92 2.09 -4.81 12.43
N LYS A 93 2.02 -3.48 12.40
CA LYS A 93 3.21 -2.65 12.61
C LYS A 93 3.80 -2.85 13.99
N LEU A 94 2.96 -2.92 15.01
CA LEU A 94 3.42 -3.14 16.37
C LEU A 94 4.07 -4.51 16.50
N ALA A 95 3.44 -5.54 15.95
CA ALA A 95 3.97 -6.90 16.01
C ALA A 95 5.35 -6.99 15.36
N ARG A 96 5.53 -6.35 14.19
CA ARG A 96 6.83 -6.35 13.50
C ARG A 96 7.89 -5.62 14.32
N LYS A 97 7.53 -4.52 14.96
CA LYS A 97 8.45 -3.76 15.80
C LYS A 97 8.91 -4.61 16.99
N MET A 98 8.00 -5.30 17.64
CA MET A 98 8.32 -6.16 18.78
C MET A 98 9.23 -7.31 18.36
N THR A 99 8.97 -7.92 17.22
CA THR A 99 9.80 -9.00 16.70
C THR A 99 11.22 -8.53 16.43
N ARG A 100 11.39 -7.34 15.85
CA ARG A 100 12.71 -6.78 15.57
C ARG A 100 13.48 -6.50 16.86
N GLN A 101 12.82 -6.01 17.90
CA GLN A 101 13.46 -5.76 19.19
C GLN A 101 13.98 -7.06 19.79
N LYS A 102 13.21 -8.14 19.69
CA LYS A 102 13.66 -9.44 20.16
C LYS A 102 14.82 -9.98 19.34
N GLY A 103 14.79 -9.76 18.04
CA GLY A 103 15.81 -10.26 17.14
C GLY A 103 17.14 -9.55 17.22
N SER A 104 17.21 -8.37 17.78
CA SER A 104 18.44 -7.57 17.82
C SER A 104 19.30 -7.86 19.04
N GLY A 105 18.92 -8.72 19.88
CA GLY A 105 19.67 -9.01 21.06
C GLY A 105 20.91 -9.76 20.82
N ARG A 106 21.70 -9.90 20.60
CA ARG A 106 22.44 -10.26 20.52
C ARG A 106 23.31 -10.24 20.34
N PRO A 107 23.98 -10.27 20.16
CA PRO A 107 24.74 -10.14 19.81
C PRO A 107 25.70 -9.99 19.94
N THR A 108 26.43 -10.18 19.69
CA THR A 108 27.07 -9.81 19.56
C THR A 108 27.82 -9.51 19.46
N LYS A 109 28.43 -9.71 19.60
CA LYS A 109 28.87 -9.32 19.20
C LYS A 109 28.81 -9.28 18.87
N LYS A 110 28.92 -9.76 18.83
CA LYS A 110 28.60 -9.51 18.23
C LYS A 110 27.88 -9.27 18.07
N ASP A 111 28.03 -9.73 18.10
CA ASP A 111 27.14 -9.32 17.64
C ASP A 111 26.90 -8.87 17.45
N ARG A 112 27.42 -9.10 17.31
CA ARG A 112 27.11 -8.58 16.70
C ARG A 112 26.99 -8.71 16.05
N ARG A 113 27.28 -9.29 15.92
CA ARG A 113 27.00 -9.30 15.02
C ARG A 113 26.26 -9.69 14.76
N ASP A 114 26.30 -10.20 15.13
CA ASP A 114 25.26 -10.25 14.71
C ASP A 114 24.46 -9.99 14.70
N MET A 115 24.57 -9.90 14.56
CA MET A 115 23.70 -9.44 14.32
C MET A 115 23.16 -9.16 13.87
N ASP A 116 23.58 -9.34 13.54
CA ASP A 116 22.91 -8.98 12.87
C ASP A 116 22.45 -9.54 12.48
N GLN A 117 22.59 -10.19 12.47
CA GLN A 117 21.93 -10.48 11.98
C GLN A 117 20.90 -10.79 12.08
N TYR A 118 20.97 -11.14 12.27
CA TYR A 118 19.86 -11.20 12.23
C TYR A 118 18.92 -10.74 11.97
N LEU A 119 18.83 -10.65 11.91
CA LEU A 119 17.86 -10.08 11.68
C LEU A 119 17.37 -9.68 11.15
N ASP A 120 17.18 -9.70 10.88
CA ASP A 120 16.73 -9.15 10.12
C ASP A 120 16.61 -8.66 9.54
#